data_322487e75b2205e1eb4473c634c1bedd
#
_entry.id   322487e75b2205e1eb4473c634c1bedd
#
_cell.length_a   1.000
_cell.length_b   1.000
_cell.length_c   1.000
_cell.angle_alpha   90.00
_cell.angle_beta   90.00
_cell.angle_gamma   90.00
#
_symmetry.space_group_name_H-M   'P 1'
#
loop_
_entity.id
_entity.type
_entity.pdbx_description
1 polymer ?
#
loop_
_entity_poly.entity_id
_entity_poly.type
_entity_poly.pdbx_seq_one_letter_code
_entity_poly.pdbx_strand_id
1 'polypeptide(L)'
;MAKKSLLITLITFSLLACSNGSQANAKTEEASGETEFSIAPVDYEIDDVYGDSAKIAQWIKDAEGVADKDLVLFFFNKLKGQPYVAHTLENNAREKLVINVRDVDCTTSTENIMAMAICRKQNKTTFADFCEILKNIRYEMPYGGEDHEGRVAYSHRNHYFTGWANSNIAQGYFEEITQPASIFSATQRVTVDYMTAHPQ
;
A
#
# COMPACT_ATOMS: atom_id res chain seq x y z
N MET A 1 13.28 28.94 36.81
CA MET A 1 12.38 28.18 37.71
C MET A 1 10.98 28.71 37.60
N ALA A 2 10.06 28.00 36.96
CA ALA A 2 8.64 28.26 37.08
C ALA A 2 7.91 26.93 36.74
N LYS A 3 7.36 26.28 37.76
CA LYS A 3 6.51 25.10 37.66
C LYS A 3 5.13 25.53 37.15
N LYS A 4 4.66 24.94 36.05
CA LYS A 4 3.27 25.03 35.63
C LYS A 4 2.52 23.79 36.09
N SER A 5 1.58 24.02 36.97
CA SER A 5 0.65 23.07 37.57
C SER A 5 -0.41 22.65 36.55
N LEU A 6 -0.62 21.34 36.38
CA LEU A 6 -1.67 20.76 35.54
C LEU A 6 -2.94 20.62 36.37
N LEU A 7 -4.00 21.34 36.02
CA LEU A 7 -5.32 21.27 36.64
C LEU A 7 -6.15 20.19 35.93
N ILE A 8 -6.45 19.09 36.63
CA ILE A 8 -7.34 18.04 36.17
C ILE A 8 -8.76 18.38 36.66
N THR A 9 -9.66 18.66 35.74
CA THR A 9 -11.07 18.87 36.04
C THR A 9 -11.81 17.54 35.91
N LEU A 10 -12.23 16.98 37.05
CA LEU A 10 -13.14 15.83 37.11
C LEU A 10 -14.55 16.33 36.84
N ILE A 11 -15.20 15.82 35.82
CA ILE A 11 -16.63 15.99 35.58
C ILE A 11 -17.33 14.72 36.05
N THR A 12 -18.04 14.80 37.19
CA THR A 12 -18.92 13.77 37.72
C THR A 12 -20.28 13.89 37.06
N PHE A 13 -20.72 12.83 36.38
CA PHE A 13 -22.08 12.71 35.87
C PHE A 13 -22.93 11.91 36.84
N SER A 14 -23.97 12.54 37.40
CA SER A 14 -24.90 11.92 38.33
C SER A 14 -25.90 11.04 37.60
N LEU A 15 -26.03 9.81 38.06
CA LEU A 15 -27.08 8.86 37.69
C LEU A 15 -28.40 9.21 38.36
N LEU A 16 -29.45 9.41 37.56
CA LEU A 16 -30.84 9.32 38.06
C LEU A 16 -31.39 7.98 37.63
N ALA A 17 -31.71 7.17 38.63
CA ALA A 17 -32.41 5.92 38.45
C ALA A 17 -33.93 6.17 38.41
N CYS A 18 -34.62 5.58 37.42
CA CYS A 18 -36.04 5.28 37.51
C CYS A 18 -36.26 3.79 37.25
N SER A 19 -36.73 3.14 38.28
CA SER A 19 -37.18 1.75 38.29
C SER A 19 -38.52 1.58 37.58
N ASN A 20 -38.67 0.58 36.70
CA ASN A 20 -39.89 -0.26 36.68
C ASN A 20 -39.57 -1.61 36.06
N GLY A 21 -39.99 -2.66 36.74
CA GLY A 21 -39.63 -4.02 36.45
C GLY A 21 -40.44 -4.69 35.34
N SER A 22 -39.86 -5.69 34.77
CA SER A 22 -40.52 -6.94 34.40
C SER A 22 -39.46 -8.00 34.10
N GLN A 23 -39.66 -9.18 34.68
CA GLN A 23 -38.86 -10.38 34.50
C GLN A 23 -39.02 -10.92 33.07
N ALA A 24 -37.93 -11.33 32.45
CA ALA A 24 -37.89 -12.48 31.53
C ALA A 24 -36.46 -12.89 31.18
N ASN A 25 -36.14 -14.13 31.49
CA ASN A 25 -35.24 -15.09 30.89
C ASN A 25 -33.84 -14.63 30.42
N ALA A 26 -32.85 -15.06 31.19
CA ALA A 26 -31.46 -15.23 30.76
C ALA A 26 -31.37 -16.26 29.63
N LYS A 27 -31.02 -15.83 28.43
CA LYS A 27 -30.35 -16.63 27.43
C LYS A 27 -28.96 -16.05 27.25
N THR A 28 -27.97 -16.86 27.60
CA THR A 28 -26.56 -16.64 27.34
C THR A 28 -26.38 -16.67 25.83
N GLU A 29 -26.25 -15.51 25.19
CA GLU A 29 -25.71 -15.41 23.82
C GLU A 29 -24.22 -15.21 23.95
N GLU A 30 -23.48 -16.22 23.53
CA GLU A 30 -22.05 -16.10 23.23
C GLU A 30 -21.91 -15.05 22.12
N ALA A 31 -21.34 -13.89 22.47
CA ALA A 31 -20.93 -12.90 21.50
C ALA A 31 -19.71 -13.45 20.76
N SER A 32 -19.95 -14.09 19.62
CA SER A 32 -18.93 -14.26 18.58
C SER A 32 -18.60 -12.86 18.05
N GLY A 33 -17.50 -12.29 18.54
CA GLY A 33 -16.97 -11.03 18.03
C GLY A 33 -16.41 -11.25 16.63
N GLU A 34 -17.27 -11.29 15.63
CA GLU A 34 -16.87 -10.99 14.25
C GLU A 34 -16.56 -9.49 14.22
N THR A 35 -15.26 -9.16 14.23
CA THR A 35 -14.81 -7.84 13.87
C THR A 35 -15.19 -7.63 12.40
N GLU A 36 -16.30 -6.94 12.19
CA GLU A 36 -16.74 -6.47 10.89
C GLU A 36 -15.62 -5.56 10.33
N PHE A 37 -14.86 -6.10 9.36
CA PHE A 37 -13.78 -5.40 8.71
C PHE A 37 -14.42 -4.38 7.77
N SER A 38 -14.65 -3.16 8.27
CA SER A 38 -15.12 -2.04 7.45
C SER A 38 -14.01 -1.66 6.48
N ILE A 39 -14.07 -2.23 5.27
CA ILE A 39 -13.26 -1.79 4.14
C ILE A 39 -13.84 -0.45 3.69
N ALA A 40 -13.11 0.65 3.85
CA ALA A 40 -13.46 1.91 3.24
C ALA A 40 -13.68 1.71 1.73
N PRO A 41 -14.66 2.36 1.09
CA PRO A 41 -14.89 2.20 -0.33
C PRO A 41 -13.64 2.61 -1.09
N VAL A 42 -13.09 1.66 -1.85
CA VAL A 42 -11.95 1.90 -2.76
C VAL A 42 -12.54 2.33 -4.10
N ASP A 43 -12.11 3.47 -4.62
CA ASP A 43 -12.59 4.02 -5.90
C ASP A 43 -12.06 3.23 -7.12
N TYR A 44 -11.53 2.02 -6.92
CA TYR A 44 -10.99 1.18 -7.99
C TYR A 44 -11.26 -0.31 -7.69
N GLU A 45 -11.30 -1.11 -8.76
CA GLU A 45 -11.44 -2.56 -8.64
C GLU A 45 -10.09 -3.22 -8.36
N ILE A 46 -10.09 -4.18 -7.43
CA ILE A 46 -8.94 -5.03 -7.11
C ILE A 46 -9.13 -6.38 -7.80
N ASP A 47 -8.06 -6.88 -8.43
CA ASP A 47 -7.96 -8.25 -8.93
C ASP A 47 -6.90 -9.02 -8.12
N ASP A 48 -7.34 -9.68 -7.06
CA ASP A 48 -6.49 -10.60 -6.27
C ASP A 48 -6.47 -11.97 -6.96
N VAL A 49 -5.56 -12.12 -7.93
CA VAL A 49 -5.50 -13.23 -8.88
C VAL A 49 -5.54 -14.61 -8.20
N TYR A 50 -4.94 -14.76 -7.05
CA TYR A 50 -4.82 -16.03 -6.33
C TYR A 50 -5.50 -16.04 -4.95
N GLY A 51 -6.18 -14.95 -4.56
CA GLY A 51 -6.77 -14.83 -3.23
C GLY A 51 -5.72 -14.79 -2.11
N ASP A 52 -4.59 -14.13 -2.36
CA ASP A 52 -3.47 -14.07 -1.41
C ASP A 52 -3.58 -12.94 -0.36
N SER A 53 -4.72 -12.28 -0.25
CA SER A 53 -4.96 -11.14 0.66
C SER A 53 -4.59 -11.43 2.11
N ALA A 54 -5.06 -12.54 2.66
CA ALA A 54 -4.73 -12.96 4.03
C ALA A 54 -3.24 -13.27 4.21
N LYS A 55 -2.62 -13.87 3.21
CA LYS A 55 -1.20 -14.22 3.18
C LYS A 55 -0.32 -12.96 3.16
N ILE A 56 -0.68 -11.97 2.34
CA ILE A 56 0.04 -10.69 2.27
C ILE A 56 -0.06 -9.96 3.61
N ALA A 57 -1.26 -9.83 4.18
CA ALA A 57 -1.47 -9.23 5.49
C ALA A 57 -0.66 -9.95 6.58
N GLN A 58 -0.60 -11.28 6.54
CA GLN A 58 0.21 -12.06 7.48
C GLN A 58 1.71 -11.80 7.29
N TRP A 59 2.22 -11.72 6.07
CA TRP A 59 3.63 -11.41 5.82
C TRP A 59 4.03 -10.04 6.36
N ILE A 60 3.14 -9.03 6.24
CA ILE A 60 3.38 -7.70 6.81
C ILE A 60 3.44 -7.77 8.34
N LYS A 61 2.56 -8.55 8.97
CA LYS A 61 2.60 -8.78 10.43
C LYS A 61 3.85 -9.54 10.86
N ASP A 62 4.25 -10.56 10.12
CA ASP A 62 5.46 -11.36 10.40
C ASP A 62 6.75 -10.51 10.42
N ALA A 63 6.74 -9.35 9.76
CA ALA A 63 7.85 -8.41 9.76
C ALA A 63 7.91 -7.52 11.01
N GLU A 64 7.09 -7.80 12.03
CA GLU A 64 7.16 -7.09 13.30
C GLU A 64 8.52 -7.31 13.97
N GLY A 65 9.18 -6.22 14.38
CA GLY A 65 10.52 -6.24 14.96
C GLY A 65 11.67 -6.35 13.96
N VAL A 66 11.38 -6.51 12.66
CA VAL A 66 12.43 -6.42 11.62
C VAL A 66 12.87 -4.97 11.49
N ALA A 67 14.19 -4.72 11.50
CA ALA A 67 14.73 -3.37 11.33
C ALA A 67 14.43 -2.83 9.92
N ASP A 68 14.17 -1.53 9.79
CA ASP A 68 13.77 -0.88 8.53
C ASP A 68 14.71 -1.21 7.37
N LYS A 69 16.02 -1.22 7.63
CA LYS A 69 17.06 -1.54 6.63
C LYS A 69 16.98 -2.98 6.09
N ASP A 70 16.35 -3.89 6.81
CA ASP A 70 16.26 -5.31 6.50
C ASP A 70 14.89 -5.70 5.92
N LEU A 71 13.89 -4.78 5.92
CA LEU A 71 12.52 -5.06 5.46
C LEU A 71 12.47 -5.50 4.00
N VAL A 72 13.20 -4.84 3.12
CA VAL A 72 13.24 -5.19 1.68
C VAL A 72 13.75 -6.62 1.49
N LEU A 73 14.84 -6.98 2.18
CA LEU A 73 15.40 -8.33 2.12
C LEU A 73 14.44 -9.36 2.74
N PHE A 74 13.76 -9.01 3.82
CA PHE A 74 12.74 -9.86 4.44
C PHE A 74 11.63 -10.22 3.45
N PHE A 75 11.03 -9.22 2.79
CA PHE A 75 9.95 -9.45 1.83
C PHE A 75 10.44 -10.07 0.52
N PHE A 76 11.65 -9.75 0.07
CA PHE A 76 12.27 -10.47 -1.05
C PHE A 76 12.33 -11.98 -0.78
N ASN A 77 12.70 -12.40 0.43
CA ASN A 77 12.73 -13.81 0.80
C ASN A 77 11.34 -14.48 0.83
N LYS A 78 10.25 -13.71 1.02
CA LYS A 78 8.86 -14.23 0.90
C LYS A 78 8.48 -14.53 -0.56
N LEU A 79 9.04 -13.78 -1.52
CA LEU A 79 8.79 -13.95 -2.96
C LEU A 79 9.85 -14.83 -3.64
N LYS A 80 10.95 -15.14 -2.98
CA LYS A 80 12.03 -15.93 -3.56
C LYS A 80 11.54 -17.29 -4.04
N GLY A 81 11.89 -17.64 -5.28
CA GLY A 81 11.52 -18.90 -5.90
C GLY A 81 10.18 -18.90 -6.63
N GLN A 82 9.48 -17.78 -6.65
CA GLN A 82 8.29 -17.63 -7.50
C GLN A 82 8.69 -17.62 -8.99
N PRO A 83 7.82 -18.15 -9.89
CA PRO A 83 8.04 -18.13 -11.33
C PRO A 83 8.19 -16.68 -11.84
N TYR A 84 9.10 -16.50 -12.82
CA TYR A 84 9.15 -15.25 -13.58
C TYR A 84 8.12 -15.31 -14.70
N VAL A 85 7.10 -14.47 -14.62
CA VAL A 85 6.02 -14.38 -15.63
C VAL A 85 5.80 -12.90 -15.96
N ALA A 86 6.05 -12.54 -17.23
CA ALA A 86 5.80 -11.19 -17.71
C ALA A 86 4.33 -10.97 -18.07
N HIS A 87 3.92 -9.71 -18.18
CA HIS A 87 2.59 -9.29 -18.64
C HIS A 87 1.41 -9.75 -17.76
N THR A 88 1.63 -9.96 -16.48
CA THR A 88 0.57 -10.40 -15.55
C THR A 88 -0.44 -9.30 -15.20
N LEU A 89 -0.15 -8.04 -15.57
CA LEU A 89 -1.05 -6.90 -15.30
C LEU A 89 -2.06 -6.64 -16.43
N GLU A 90 -1.90 -7.27 -17.60
CA GLU A 90 -2.68 -7.00 -18.81
C GLU A 90 -3.87 -7.96 -19.05
N ASN A 91 -4.21 -8.79 -18.07
CA ASN A 91 -5.21 -9.85 -18.23
C ASN A 91 -6.68 -9.37 -18.14
N ASN A 92 -6.89 -8.13 -17.73
CA ASN A 92 -8.22 -7.56 -17.54
C ASN A 92 -8.65 -6.68 -18.72
N ALA A 93 -9.90 -6.76 -19.14
CA ALA A 93 -10.47 -5.90 -20.19
C ALA A 93 -10.53 -4.42 -19.79
N ARG A 94 -10.55 -4.13 -18.51
CA ARG A 94 -10.44 -2.80 -17.90
C ARG A 94 -9.33 -2.83 -16.89
N GLU A 95 -8.62 -1.70 -16.73
CA GLU A 95 -7.55 -1.61 -15.74
C GLU A 95 -8.10 -1.87 -14.34
N LYS A 96 -7.41 -2.73 -13.60
CA LYS A 96 -7.66 -3.04 -12.19
C LYS A 96 -6.34 -3.00 -11.43
N LEU A 97 -6.41 -2.79 -10.13
CA LEU A 97 -5.24 -3.02 -9.30
C LEU A 97 -5.01 -4.54 -9.17
N VAL A 98 -4.15 -5.06 -10.02
CA VAL A 98 -3.80 -6.50 -10.00
C VAL A 98 -2.86 -6.78 -8.84
N ILE A 99 -3.25 -7.74 -7.99
CA ILE A 99 -2.46 -8.29 -6.90
C ILE A 99 -2.01 -9.70 -7.30
N ASN A 100 -0.72 -9.85 -7.51
CA ASN A 100 -0.13 -11.15 -7.83
C ASN A 100 1.26 -11.23 -7.18
N VAL A 101 1.41 -12.16 -6.23
CA VAL A 101 2.66 -12.42 -5.51
C VAL A 101 3.22 -13.81 -5.81
N ARG A 102 2.69 -14.47 -6.84
CA ARG A 102 3.11 -15.82 -7.26
C ARG A 102 3.77 -15.81 -8.64
N ASP A 103 3.16 -15.12 -9.62
CA ASP A 103 3.71 -14.97 -10.95
C ASP A 103 4.17 -13.51 -11.09
N VAL A 104 5.47 -13.28 -10.97
CA VAL A 104 6.02 -11.92 -10.89
C VAL A 104 7.14 -11.71 -11.90
N ASP A 105 7.28 -10.49 -12.38
CA ASP A 105 8.44 -10.04 -13.14
C ASP A 105 9.31 -9.10 -12.29
N CYS A 106 10.32 -8.48 -12.89
CA CYS A 106 11.22 -7.57 -12.18
C CYS A 106 10.50 -6.34 -11.63
N THR A 107 9.49 -5.83 -12.32
CA THR A 107 8.72 -4.65 -11.89
C THR A 107 7.73 -5.03 -10.79
N THR A 108 6.86 -5.99 -11.07
CA THR A 108 5.79 -6.40 -10.13
C THR A 108 6.33 -6.98 -8.83
N SER A 109 7.45 -7.73 -8.88
CA SER A 109 8.11 -8.19 -7.66
C SER A 109 8.65 -7.03 -6.82
N THR A 110 9.29 -6.05 -7.47
CA THR A 110 9.81 -4.85 -6.79
C THR A 110 8.68 -4.04 -6.16
N GLU A 111 7.60 -3.78 -6.90
CA GLU A 111 6.44 -3.05 -6.40
C GLU A 111 5.80 -3.73 -5.18
N ASN A 112 5.59 -5.04 -5.24
CA ASN A 112 5.02 -5.82 -4.13
C ASN A 112 5.92 -5.77 -2.89
N ILE A 113 7.23 -5.96 -3.04
CA ILE A 113 8.21 -5.90 -1.95
C ILE A 113 8.22 -4.51 -1.30
N MET A 114 8.29 -3.46 -2.12
CA MET A 114 8.31 -2.08 -1.64
C MET A 114 7.01 -1.71 -0.94
N ALA A 115 5.85 -2.11 -1.49
CA ALA A 115 4.56 -1.86 -0.86
C ALA A 115 4.47 -2.49 0.54
N MET A 116 4.88 -3.76 0.69
CA MET A 116 4.89 -4.43 2.00
C MET A 116 5.89 -3.77 2.96
N ALA A 117 7.07 -3.38 2.49
CA ALA A 117 8.07 -2.72 3.33
C ALA A 117 7.61 -1.35 3.82
N ILE A 118 6.98 -0.55 2.95
CA ILE A 118 6.40 0.75 3.29
C ILE A 118 5.23 0.58 4.27
N CYS A 119 4.34 -0.39 4.03
CA CYS A 119 3.28 -0.75 4.98
C CYS A 119 3.88 -0.97 6.38
N ARG A 120 4.89 -1.81 6.49
CA ARG A 120 5.50 -2.12 7.78
C ARG A 120 6.14 -0.90 8.42
N LYS A 121 6.90 -0.10 7.66
CA LYS A 121 7.52 1.14 8.12
C LYS A 121 6.49 2.16 8.64
N GLN A 122 5.30 2.20 8.03
CA GLN A 122 4.20 3.09 8.42
C GLN A 122 3.27 2.48 9.48
N ASN A 123 3.56 1.29 10.03
CA ASN A 123 2.70 0.54 10.95
C ASN A 123 1.30 0.22 10.37
N LYS A 124 1.18 0.14 9.07
CA LYS A 124 0.02 -0.35 8.34
C LYS A 124 0.12 -1.87 8.20
N THR A 125 -0.94 -2.61 8.51
CA THR A 125 -0.86 -4.09 8.60
C THR A 125 -1.98 -4.82 7.88
N THR A 126 -2.89 -4.09 7.23
CA THR A 126 -4.02 -4.69 6.54
C THR A 126 -3.76 -4.89 5.05
N PHE A 127 -4.52 -5.77 4.43
CA PHE A 127 -4.48 -5.92 2.97
C PHE A 127 -4.94 -4.64 2.23
N ALA A 128 -5.91 -3.92 2.80
CA ALA A 128 -6.36 -2.64 2.24
C ALA A 128 -5.23 -1.59 2.24
N ASP A 129 -4.46 -1.51 3.33
CA ASP A 129 -3.28 -0.65 3.40
C ASP A 129 -2.25 -1.00 2.32
N PHE A 130 -2.02 -2.31 2.11
CA PHE A 130 -1.12 -2.78 1.07
C PHE A 130 -1.60 -2.37 -0.33
N CYS A 131 -2.90 -2.54 -0.62
CA CYS A 131 -3.49 -2.15 -1.91
C CYS A 131 -3.35 -0.64 -2.15
N GLU A 132 -3.59 0.18 -1.13
CA GLU A 132 -3.43 1.63 -1.23
C GLU A 132 -1.98 2.01 -1.57
N ILE A 133 -1.01 1.46 -0.86
CA ILE A 133 0.41 1.75 -1.11
C ILE A 133 0.85 1.20 -2.46
N LEU A 134 0.45 -0.01 -2.83
CA LEU A 134 0.78 -0.59 -4.13
C LEU A 134 0.19 0.24 -5.28
N LYS A 135 -1.05 0.72 -5.14
CA LYS A 135 -1.66 1.65 -6.08
C LYS A 135 -0.78 2.90 -6.24
N ASN A 136 -0.40 3.51 -5.14
CA ASN A 136 0.38 4.73 -5.16
C ASN A 136 1.79 4.54 -5.75
N ILE A 137 2.39 3.35 -5.58
CA ILE A 137 3.68 3.00 -6.19
C ILE A 137 3.54 2.80 -7.70
N ARG A 138 2.50 2.11 -8.15
CA ARG A 138 2.32 1.66 -9.54
C ARG A 138 1.80 2.74 -10.46
N TYR A 139 0.94 3.63 -9.96
CA TYR A 139 0.28 4.66 -10.76
C TYR A 139 0.84 6.03 -10.45
N GLU A 140 0.88 6.87 -11.49
CA GLU A 140 1.31 8.26 -11.35
C GLU A 140 0.39 8.98 -10.37
N MET A 141 0.98 9.60 -9.36
CA MET A 141 0.31 10.57 -8.52
C MET A 141 0.39 11.94 -9.17
N PRO A 142 -0.59 12.84 -8.97
CA PRO A 142 -0.70 14.06 -9.74
C PRO A 142 0.52 14.95 -9.59
N TYR A 143 1.17 15.22 -10.69
CA TYR A 143 1.96 16.42 -10.84
C TYR A 143 1.01 17.59 -11.17
N GLY A 144 0.43 18.20 -10.13
CA GLY A 144 -0.18 19.53 -10.23
C GLY A 144 -1.46 19.68 -11.05
N GLY A 145 -2.26 18.62 -11.25
CA GLY A 145 -3.53 18.68 -11.95
C GLY A 145 -4.59 17.83 -11.30
N GLU A 146 -5.78 18.36 -11.09
CA GLU A 146 -6.88 17.75 -10.33
C GLU A 146 -7.45 16.45 -10.93
N ASP A 147 -7.10 16.09 -12.18
CA ASP A 147 -7.74 15.00 -12.92
C ASP A 147 -7.04 13.63 -12.78
N HIS A 148 -5.92 13.52 -12.07
CA HIS A 148 -5.10 12.31 -12.07
C HIS A 148 -4.95 11.61 -10.72
N GLU A 149 -5.63 12.10 -9.67
CA GLU A 149 -5.46 11.58 -8.31
C GLU A 149 -5.69 10.08 -8.21
N GLY A 150 -4.58 9.34 -8.19
CA GLY A 150 -4.57 7.92 -7.85
C GLY A 150 -5.50 7.03 -8.69
N ARG A 151 -5.87 7.47 -9.89
CA ARG A 151 -6.77 6.71 -10.76
C ARG A 151 -6.07 5.46 -11.26
N VAL A 152 -6.67 4.31 -11.03
CA VAL A 152 -6.25 3.04 -11.60
C VAL A 152 -6.70 3.00 -13.06
N ALA A 153 -5.79 3.41 -13.97
CA ALA A 153 -5.99 3.42 -15.42
C ALA A 153 -4.67 3.13 -16.11
N TYR A 154 -4.71 2.40 -17.23
CA TYR A 154 -3.49 2.04 -17.98
C TYR A 154 -2.63 3.26 -18.33
N SER A 155 -3.25 4.35 -18.78
CA SER A 155 -2.54 5.60 -19.12
C SER A 155 -1.84 6.27 -17.95
N HIS A 156 -2.20 5.93 -16.73
CA HIS A 156 -1.61 6.49 -15.50
C HIS A 156 -0.64 5.52 -14.84
N ARG A 157 -0.43 4.34 -15.40
CA ARG A 157 0.57 3.41 -14.90
C ARG A 157 1.97 3.99 -15.14
N ASN A 158 2.86 3.87 -14.17
CA ASN A 158 4.27 4.24 -14.33
C ASN A 158 4.99 3.23 -15.25
N HIS A 159 4.93 3.45 -16.56
CA HIS A 159 5.48 2.53 -17.56
C HIS A 159 7.02 2.54 -17.63
N TYR A 160 7.65 3.60 -17.16
CA TYR A 160 9.10 3.76 -17.25
C TYR A 160 9.72 3.96 -15.87
N PHE A 161 10.89 3.34 -15.67
CA PHE A 161 11.59 3.38 -14.38
C PHE A 161 11.83 4.81 -13.89
N THR A 162 12.22 5.74 -14.76
CA THR A 162 12.46 7.14 -14.36
C THR A 162 11.18 7.83 -13.89
N GLY A 163 10.06 7.62 -14.58
CA GLY A 163 8.75 8.14 -14.15
C GLY A 163 8.34 7.52 -12.82
N TRP A 164 8.46 6.19 -12.71
CA TRP A 164 8.17 5.44 -11.51
C TRP A 164 9.01 5.93 -10.30
N ALA A 165 10.32 6.11 -10.47
CA ALA A 165 11.20 6.61 -9.42
C ALA A 165 10.81 8.04 -8.99
N ASN A 166 10.63 8.96 -9.95
CA ASN A 166 10.28 10.35 -9.67
C ASN A 166 8.92 10.48 -8.99
N SER A 167 7.91 9.73 -9.44
CA SER A 167 6.59 9.69 -8.81
C SER A 167 6.68 9.25 -7.35
N ASN A 168 7.46 8.22 -7.07
CA ASN A 168 7.62 7.69 -5.72
C ASN A 168 8.49 8.58 -4.81
N ILE A 169 9.45 9.32 -5.37
CA ILE A 169 10.20 10.36 -4.66
C ILE A 169 9.27 11.51 -4.28
N ALA A 170 8.44 11.99 -5.21
CA ALA A 170 7.50 13.08 -4.96
C ALA A 170 6.49 12.73 -3.85
N GLN A 171 6.11 11.45 -3.73
CA GLN A 171 5.24 10.94 -2.66
C GLN A 171 5.98 10.71 -1.33
N GLY A 172 7.30 10.86 -1.28
CA GLY A 172 8.11 10.62 -0.08
C GLY A 172 8.30 9.14 0.27
N TYR A 173 8.01 8.22 -0.65
CA TYR A 173 8.31 6.80 -0.46
C TYR A 173 9.77 6.48 -0.68
N PHE A 174 10.43 7.20 -1.59
CA PHE A 174 11.84 7.06 -1.91
C PHE A 174 12.58 8.38 -1.71
N GLU A 175 13.87 8.28 -1.61
CA GLU A 175 14.81 9.39 -1.57
C GLU A 175 15.83 9.24 -2.68
N GLU A 176 16.10 10.32 -3.41
CA GLU A 176 17.17 10.32 -4.39
C GLU A 176 18.53 10.40 -3.70
N ILE A 177 19.32 9.34 -3.86
CA ILE A 177 20.67 9.25 -3.29
C ILE A 177 21.76 9.42 -4.36
N THR A 178 21.38 9.65 -5.63
CA THR A 178 22.35 9.89 -6.72
C THR A 178 23.00 11.24 -6.54
N GLN A 179 24.33 11.24 -6.47
CA GLN A 179 25.10 12.49 -6.44
C GLN A 179 24.93 13.26 -7.76
N PRO A 180 24.99 14.61 -7.72
CA PRO A 180 24.84 15.41 -8.93
C PRO A 180 25.81 14.96 -10.02
N ALA A 181 25.41 15.17 -11.23
CA ALA A 181 25.89 14.73 -12.56
C ALA A 181 27.39 14.55 -12.80
N SER A 182 28.28 14.85 -11.87
CA SER A 182 29.73 14.67 -12.03
C SER A 182 30.16 13.19 -12.14
N ILE A 183 29.31 12.25 -11.76
CA ILE A 183 29.58 10.80 -11.83
C ILE A 183 29.05 10.19 -13.12
N PHE A 184 28.08 10.82 -13.78
CA PHE A 184 27.45 10.31 -14.98
C PHE A 184 27.91 11.11 -16.19
N SER A 185 28.66 10.45 -17.08
CA SER A 185 29.25 11.08 -18.30
C SER A 185 28.31 11.02 -19.52
N ALA A 186 27.18 10.30 -19.44
CA ALA A 186 26.25 10.13 -20.55
C ALA A 186 24.80 10.25 -20.11
N THR A 187 23.99 10.98 -20.88
CA THR A 187 22.53 11.08 -20.72
C THR A 187 21.89 10.71 -22.06
N GLN A 188 20.92 9.79 -22.01
CA GLN A 188 20.09 9.47 -23.17
C GLN A 188 18.67 9.96 -22.92
N ARG A 189 18.15 10.78 -23.86
CA ARG A 189 16.74 11.17 -23.85
C ARG A 189 15.97 10.23 -24.78
N VAL A 190 14.96 9.55 -24.25
CA VAL A 190 14.02 8.76 -25.04
C VAL A 190 12.86 9.67 -25.45
N THR A 191 12.55 9.72 -26.74
CA THR A 191 11.46 10.50 -27.31
C THR A 191 10.39 9.59 -27.90
N VAL A 192 9.20 10.12 -28.18
CA VAL A 192 8.13 9.37 -28.85
C VAL A 192 8.61 8.82 -30.20
N ASP A 193 9.39 9.59 -30.95
CA ASP A 193 9.97 9.17 -32.24
C ASP A 193 10.92 7.98 -32.07
N TYR A 194 11.73 7.99 -31.00
CA TYR A 194 12.60 6.85 -30.68
C TYR A 194 11.76 5.60 -30.39
N MET A 195 10.68 5.73 -29.62
CA MET A 195 9.79 4.61 -29.24
C MET A 195 9.07 4.02 -30.46
N THR A 196 8.62 4.86 -31.40
CA THR A 196 7.97 4.41 -32.64
C THR A 196 8.95 3.73 -33.60
N ALA A 197 10.21 4.15 -33.61
CA ALA A 197 11.25 3.54 -34.43
C ALA A 197 11.77 2.20 -33.86
N HIS A 198 11.57 1.95 -32.56
CA HIS A 198 12.04 0.75 -31.85
C HIS A 198 10.88 0.12 -31.08
N PRO A 199 9.84 -0.41 -31.75
CA PRO A 199 8.75 -1.12 -31.08
C PRO A 199 9.32 -2.35 -30.37
N GLN A 200 8.94 -2.50 -29.09
CA GLN A 200 9.35 -3.65 -28.26
C GLN A 200 8.46 -4.84 -28.50
#